data_af6701739bba8cc4100ddd7e3a68d608
#
_entry.id   af6701739bba8cc4100ddd7e3a68d608
#
_cell.length_a   1.000
_cell.length_b   1.000
_cell.length_c   1.000
_cell.angle_alpha   90.00
_cell.angle_beta   90.00
_cell.angle_gamma   90.00
#
_symmetry.space_group_name_H-M   'P 1'
#
loop_
_entity.id
_entity.type
_entity.pdbx_description
1 polymer ?
#
loop_
_entity_poly.entity_id
_entity_poly.type
_entity_poly.pdbx_seq_one_letter_code
_entity_poly.pdbx_strand_id
1 'polypeptide(L)'
;MDAVVHAAMRKWPDVPDVYNWLQLDERGRYRIRARDYEFSRRFDAIVNPKVLEFIGRNYQSGPDGRWYFQNGPQRVFVTLAVTPWVYRFNAAGAPVTHLGLVATRVDAVLIDEHATPILATDLGPGMVDDRDLPAFLGNLVGRDGEAVDDEAIDRWIAAPSSASMALKLPASRLPVQTVERATLGGRFGFVRAPQPAAGANDC
;
A
#
# COMPACT_ATOMS: atom_id res chain seq x y z
N MET A 1 -5.09 9.38 -14.91
CA MET A 1 -4.04 10.39 -15.24
C MET A 1 -4.68 11.59 -15.92
N ASP A 2 -4.28 12.80 -15.53
CA ASP A 2 -4.87 14.06 -16.00
C ASP A 2 -4.48 14.37 -17.46
N ALA A 3 -5.37 14.99 -18.24
CA ALA A 3 -5.12 15.35 -19.65
C ALA A 3 -3.94 16.31 -19.83
N VAL A 4 -3.73 17.23 -18.87
CA VAL A 4 -2.59 18.16 -18.85
C VAL A 4 -1.26 17.43 -18.70
N VAL A 5 -1.24 16.33 -17.94
CA VAL A 5 -0.07 15.48 -17.76
C VAL A 5 0.28 14.77 -19.06
N HIS A 6 -0.71 14.20 -19.76
CA HIS A 6 -0.51 13.59 -21.07
C HIS A 6 0.02 14.60 -22.11
N ALA A 7 -0.44 15.85 -22.09
CA ALA A 7 0.04 16.89 -22.97
C ALA A 7 1.52 17.25 -22.69
N ALA A 8 1.88 17.34 -21.40
CA ALA A 8 3.25 17.62 -20.98
C ALA A 8 4.23 16.48 -21.36
N MET A 9 3.83 15.22 -21.21
CA MET A 9 4.63 14.06 -21.61
C MET A 9 4.94 14.06 -23.11
N ARG A 10 3.96 14.44 -23.96
CA ARG A 10 4.21 14.56 -25.41
C ARG A 10 5.14 15.70 -25.76
N LYS A 11 5.11 16.80 -25.01
CA LYS A 11 5.93 17.98 -25.26
C LYS A 11 7.37 17.81 -24.79
N TRP A 12 7.58 17.08 -23.70
CA TRP A 12 8.89 16.86 -23.07
C TRP A 12 9.08 15.37 -22.73
N PRO A 13 9.41 14.50 -23.72
CA PRO A 13 9.47 13.05 -23.51
C PRO A 13 10.68 12.57 -22.70
N ASP A 14 11.77 13.35 -22.69
CA ASP A 14 13.08 12.92 -22.15
C ASP A 14 13.41 13.56 -20.78
N VAL A 15 12.39 13.85 -19.96
CA VAL A 15 12.62 14.35 -18.61
C VAL A 15 13.09 13.21 -17.71
N PRO A 16 14.23 13.34 -17.00
CA PRO A 16 14.73 12.30 -16.12
C PRO A 16 13.74 11.92 -15.02
N ASP A 17 13.71 10.63 -14.72
CA ASP A 17 12.94 10.10 -13.60
C ASP A 17 13.56 10.51 -12.24
N VAL A 18 12.74 10.60 -11.20
CA VAL A 18 13.16 10.97 -9.85
C VAL A 18 12.97 9.80 -8.90
N TYR A 19 14.01 9.48 -8.14
CA TYR A 19 14.02 8.40 -7.16
C TYR A 19 14.32 8.94 -5.76
N ASN A 20 13.89 8.19 -4.73
CA ASN A 20 14.18 8.48 -3.32
C ASN A 20 13.69 9.85 -2.79
N TRP A 21 12.78 10.53 -3.51
CA TRP A 21 12.23 11.83 -3.11
C TRP A 21 10.84 11.73 -2.49
N LEU A 22 10.07 10.70 -2.84
CA LEU A 22 8.69 10.53 -2.40
C LEU A 22 8.53 9.16 -1.74
N GLN A 23 7.85 9.14 -0.60
CA GLN A 23 7.52 7.93 0.15
C GLN A 23 6.02 7.86 0.40
N LEU A 24 5.49 6.64 0.44
CA LEU A 24 4.17 6.32 0.99
C LEU A 24 4.39 5.61 2.33
N ASP A 25 3.94 6.21 3.43
CA ASP A 25 4.08 5.63 4.76
C ASP A 25 2.98 4.61 5.08
N GLU A 26 3.10 3.92 6.23
CA GLU A 26 2.17 2.87 6.67
C GLU A 26 0.73 3.37 6.95
N ARG A 27 0.54 4.69 7.01
CA ARG A 27 -0.77 5.35 7.17
C ARG A 27 -1.32 5.95 5.87
N GLY A 28 -0.73 5.62 4.73
CA GLY A 28 -1.15 6.14 3.44
C GLY A 28 -0.83 7.62 3.21
N ARG A 29 0.12 8.19 3.97
CA ARG A 29 0.54 9.58 3.79
C ARG A 29 1.73 9.65 2.85
N TYR A 30 1.67 10.54 1.89
CA TYR A 30 2.83 10.87 1.07
C TYR A 30 3.78 11.77 1.84
N ARG A 31 5.06 11.44 1.78
CA ARG A 31 6.14 12.16 2.46
C ARG A 31 7.21 12.51 1.43
N ILE A 32 7.71 13.75 1.49
CA ILE A 32 8.73 14.26 0.58
C ILE A 32 10.02 14.53 1.34
N ARG A 33 11.16 14.41 0.69
CA ARG A 33 12.47 14.82 1.24
C ARG A 33 12.37 16.22 1.83
N ALA A 34 12.81 16.38 3.08
CA ALA A 34 12.96 17.68 3.70
C ALA A 34 14.07 18.49 3.00
N ARG A 35 14.02 19.82 3.09
CA ARG A 35 15.03 20.69 2.49
C ARG A 35 16.44 20.42 3.01
N ASP A 36 16.53 19.98 4.27
CA ASP A 36 17.76 19.64 4.99
C ASP A 36 18.07 18.13 4.95
N TYR A 37 17.51 17.37 4.00
CA TYR A 37 17.57 15.90 3.96
C TYR A 37 18.99 15.35 4.03
N GLU A 38 19.96 16.01 3.41
CA GLU A 38 21.36 15.56 3.41
C GLU A 38 21.93 15.44 4.83
N PHE A 39 21.44 16.26 5.75
CA PHE A 39 21.84 16.26 7.16
C PHE A 39 20.87 15.48 8.04
N SER A 40 19.56 15.71 7.88
CA SER A 40 18.51 15.16 8.76
C SER A 40 18.04 13.76 8.36
N ARG A 41 18.21 13.37 7.10
CA ARG A 41 17.63 12.17 6.51
C ARG A 41 16.10 12.08 6.68
N ARG A 42 15.45 13.23 6.88
CA ARG A 42 14.03 13.35 7.21
C ARG A 42 13.17 13.48 5.96
N PHE A 43 11.96 12.93 6.05
CA PHE A 43 10.88 13.15 5.11
C PHE A 43 9.72 13.85 5.82
N ASP A 44 9.24 14.94 5.24
CA ASP A 44 8.11 15.71 5.74
C ASP A 44 6.80 15.24 5.09
N ALA A 45 5.71 15.20 5.87
CA ALA A 45 4.41 14.85 5.32
C ALA A 45 3.90 15.94 4.37
N ILE A 46 3.40 15.54 3.21
CA ILE A 46 2.68 16.42 2.31
C ILE A 46 1.27 16.61 2.89
N VAL A 47 0.94 17.85 3.26
CA VAL A 47 -0.35 18.20 3.89
C VAL A 47 -1.25 19.06 3.00
N ASN A 48 -0.74 19.60 1.90
CA ASN A 48 -1.54 20.42 0.98
C ASN A 48 -2.55 19.55 0.23
N PRO A 49 -3.87 19.75 0.42
CA PRO A 49 -4.89 18.88 -0.16
C PRO A 49 -4.89 18.89 -1.70
N LYS A 50 -4.57 20.01 -2.34
CA LYS A 50 -4.51 20.09 -3.80
C LYS A 50 -3.33 19.27 -4.37
N VAL A 51 -2.20 19.26 -3.64
CA VAL A 51 -1.04 18.43 -4.01
C VAL A 51 -1.36 16.96 -3.82
N LEU A 52 -1.98 16.58 -2.70
CA LEU A 52 -2.40 15.20 -2.44
C LEU A 52 -3.40 14.70 -3.47
N GLU A 53 -4.38 15.51 -3.82
CA GLU A 53 -5.36 15.20 -4.86
C GLU A 53 -4.68 15.02 -6.24
N PHE A 54 -3.74 15.88 -6.59
CA PHE A 54 -2.98 15.77 -7.84
C PHE A 54 -2.11 14.51 -7.87
N ILE A 55 -1.39 14.20 -6.77
CA ILE A 55 -0.66 12.95 -6.65
C ILE A 55 -1.61 11.77 -6.84
N GLY A 56 -2.73 11.74 -6.12
CA GLY A 56 -3.68 10.63 -6.15
C GLY A 56 -4.25 10.33 -7.54
N ARG A 57 -4.59 11.36 -8.32
CA ARG A 57 -5.08 11.18 -9.69
C ARG A 57 -4.02 10.67 -10.68
N ASN A 58 -2.75 10.85 -10.35
CA ASN A 58 -1.62 10.51 -11.23
C ASN A 58 -0.70 9.44 -10.63
N TYR A 59 -1.15 8.74 -9.58
CA TYR A 59 -0.45 7.63 -8.92
C TYR A 59 -0.77 6.30 -9.62
N GLN A 60 0.25 5.58 -10.05
CA GLN A 60 0.08 4.34 -10.80
C GLN A 60 1.34 3.46 -10.76
N SER A 61 1.21 2.20 -11.18
CA SER A 61 2.35 1.31 -11.39
C SER A 61 2.81 1.32 -12.85
N GLY A 62 4.11 1.15 -13.06
CA GLY A 62 4.68 0.78 -14.35
C GLY A 62 4.56 -0.72 -14.63
N PRO A 63 4.85 -1.16 -15.87
CA PRO A 63 4.81 -2.58 -16.26
C PRO A 63 5.84 -3.44 -15.50
N ASP A 64 6.84 -2.81 -14.89
CA ASP A 64 7.90 -3.41 -14.10
C ASP A 64 7.58 -3.45 -12.58
N GLY A 65 6.35 -3.11 -12.20
CA GLY A 65 5.89 -3.11 -10.81
C GLY A 65 6.39 -1.92 -9.98
N ARG A 66 7.12 -0.97 -10.56
CA ARG A 66 7.54 0.24 -9.88
C ARG A 66 6.39 1.24 -9.83
N TRP A 67 6.04 1.71 -8.63
CA TRP A 67 4.98 2.68 -8.43
C TRP A 67 5.54 4.11 -8.47
N TYR A 68 4.83 4.99 -9.12
CA TYR A 68 5.23 6.38 -9.29
C TYR A 68 4.03 7.32 -9.34
N PHE A 69 4.30 8.56 -9.09
CA PHE A 69 3.43 9.69 -9.35
C PHE A 69 3.90 10.38 -10.62
N GLN A 70 3.01 10.55 -11.60
CA GLN A 70 3.34 11.27 -12.83
C GLN A 70 3.20 12.77 -12.62
N ASN A 71 4.33 13.48 -12.51
CA ASN A 71 4.41 14.92 -12.33
C ASN A 71 4.67 15.61 -13.68
N GLY A 72 3.61 15.91 -14.42
CA GLY A 72 3.79 16.36 -15.80
C GLY A 72 4.56 15.30 -16.63
N PRO A 73 5.66 15.66 -17.29
CA PRO A 73 6.46 14.68 -18.06
C PRO A 73 7.32 13.78 -17.16
N GLN A 74 7.56 14.17 -15.91
CA GLN A 74 8.48 13.49 -15.00
C GLN A 74 7.79 12.40 -14.18
N ARG A 75 8.39 11.22 -14.08
CA ARG A 75 8.00 10.20 -13.11
C ARG A 75 8.74 10.40 -11.80
N VAL A 76 8.00 10.52 -10.72
CA VAL A 76 8.54 10.54 -9.36
C VAL A 76 8.22 9.20 -8.72
N PHE A 77 9.22 8.33 -8.62
CA PHE A 77 9.06 7.00 -8.05
C PHE A 77 8.83 7.06 -6.56
N VAL A 78 7.91 6.22 -6.07
CA VAL A 78 7.49 6.19 -4.68
C VAL A 78 8.15 5.02 -3.95
N THR A 79 8.87 5.32 -2.88
CA THR A 79 9.32 4.30 -1.93
C THR A 79 8.15 3.92 -1.03
N LEU A 80 7.81 2.65 -0.99
CA LEU A 80 6.68 2.10 -0.23
C LEU A 80 7.17 1.60 1.13
N ALA A 81 6.50 1.99 2.20
CA ALA A 81 6.81 1.45 3.53
C ALA A 81 6.58 -0.07 3.56
N VAL A 82 5.43 -0.54 3.04
CA VAL A 82 5.09 -1.98 2.95
C VAL A 82 4.54 -2.31 1.57
N THR A 83 3.40 -1.76 1.20
CA THR A 83 2.60 -2.09 0.02
C THR A 83 2.21 -0.84 -0.76
N PRO A 84 1.80 -0.97 -2.05
CA PRO A 84 1.35 0.15 -2.86
C PRO A 84 0.08 0.83 -2.37
N TRP A 85 -0.81 0.09 -1.72
CA TRP A 85 -2.02 0.61 -1.14
C TRP A 85 -1.97 0.53 0.39
N VAL A 86 -2.69 1.45 1.04
CA VAL A 86 -3.04 1.37 2.46
C VAL A 86 -4.56 1.39 2.53
N TYR A 87 -5.14 0.33 3.08
CA TYR A 87 -6.58 0.15 3.16
C TYR A 87 -7.12 0.57 4.52
N ARG A 88 -8.31 1.15 4.49
CA ARG A 88 -9.19 1.34 5.63
C ARG A 88 -10.53 0.69 5.31
N PHE A 89 -11.33 0.41 6.33
CA PHE A 89 -12.69 -0.09 6.13
C PHE A 89 -13.69 1.07 6.17
N ASN A 90 -14.58 1.15 5.19
CA ASN A 90 -15.69 2.08 5.23
C ASN A 90 -16.81 1.58 6.17
N ALA A 91 -17.88 2.36 6.35
CA ALA A 91 -19.01 1.98 7.20
C ALA A 91 -19.73 0.69 6.78
N ALA A 92 -19.59 0.29 5.52
CA ALA A 92 -20.11 -0.99 5.01
C ALA A 92 -19.12 -2.16 5.17
N GLY A 93 -17.94 -1.94 5.76
CA GLY A 93 -16.90 -2.94 5.93
C GLY A 93 -16.09 -3.25 4.66
N ALA A 94 -16.26 -2.48 3.58
CA ALA A 94 -15.48 -2.65 2.36
C ALA A 94 -14.12 -1.95 2.47
N PRO A 95 -13.02 -2.56 1.95
CA PRO A 95 -11.72 -1.91 1.93
C PRO A 95 -11.70 -0.70 0.99
N VAL A 96 -11.14 0.41 1.47
CA VAL A 96 -10.97 1.66 0.73
C VAL A 96 -9.50 2.05 0.78
N THR A 97 -8.90 2.33 -0.36
CA THR A 97 -7.49 2.77 -0.42
C THR A 97 -7.32 4.15 0.22
N HIS A 98 -6.08 4.51 0.57
CA HIS A 98 -5.70 5.85 1.04
C HIS A 98 -6.05 6.97 0.03
N LEU A 99 -6.39 6.64 -1.22
CA LEU A 99 -6.87 7.56 -2.25
C LEU A 99 -8.39 7.56 -2.42
N GLY A 100 -9.13 6.84 -1.56
CA GLY A 100 -10.59 6.79 -1.60
C GLY A 100 -11.20 5.82 -2.61
N LEU A 101 -10.40 4.99 -3.27
CA LEU A 101 -10.90 3.94 -4.18
C LEU A 101 -11.44 2.78 -3.36
N VAL A 102 -12.67 2.37 -3.62
CA VAL A 102 -13.30 1.23 -2.95
C VAL A 102 -12.93 -0.05 -3.69
N ALA A 103 -12.36 -1.02 -2.97
CA ALA A 103 -12.15 -2.34 -3.52
C ALA A 103 -13.48 -3.10 -3.61
N THR A 104 -13.75 -3.73 -4.75
CA THR A 104 -14.98 -4.48 -5.00
C THR A 104 -14.82 -5.96 -4.68
N ARG A 105 -13.59 -6.45 -4.61
CA ARG A 105 -13.26 -7.85 -4.31
C ARG A 105 -11.98 -7.93 -3.49
N VAL A 106 -11.98 -8.82 -2.50
CA VAL A 106 -10.79 -9.25 -1.78
C VAL A 106 -10.49 -10.69 -2.19
N ASP A 107 -9.28 -10.94 -2.68
CA ASP A 107 -8.85 -12.25 -3.20
C ASP A 107 -8.07 -13.05 -2.14
N ALA A 108 -7.35 -12.37 -1.25
CA ALA A 108 -6.61 -13.00 -0.16
C ALA A 108 -6.47 -12.07 1.05
N VAL A 109 -6.38 -12.68 2.21
CA VAL A 109 -6.08 -12.02 3.49
C VAL A 109 -4.80 -12.63 4.05
N LEU A 110 -3.84 -11.78 4.37
CA LEU A 110 -2.52 -12.19 4.82
C LEU A 110 -2.15 -11.44 6.10
N ILE A 111 -1.29 -12.02 6.92
CA ILE A 111 -0.63 -11.33 8.04
C ILE A 111 0.87 -11.61 7.94
N ASP A 112 1.67 -10.56 8.03
CA ASP A 112 3.12 -10.70 8.01
C ASP A 112 3.71 -10.99 9.41
N GLU A 113 5.02 -11.18 9.48
CA GLU A 113 5.77 -11.46 10.72
C GLU A 113 5.75 -10.30 11.74
N HIS A 114 5.26 -9.12 11.33
CA HIS A 114 5.07 -7.96 12.22
C HIS A 114 3.61 -7.78 12.64
N ALA A 115 2.77 -8.82 12.44
CA ALA A 115 1.33 -8.79 12.67
C ALA A 115 0.58 -7.72 11.86
N THR A 116 1.11 -7.32 10.69
CA THR A 116 0.47 -6.37 9.79
C THR A 116 -0.50 -7.10 8.87
N PRO A 117 -1.81 -6.80 8.90
CA PRO A 117 -2.75 -7.38 7.96
C PRO A 117 -2.56 -6.79 6.56
N ILE A 118 -2.62 -7.65 5.54
CA ILE A 118 -2.48 -7.30 4.14
C ILE A 118 -3.65 -7.90 3.38
N LEU A 119 -4.32 -7.08 2.58
CA LEU A 119 -5.40 -7.50 1.69
C LEU A 119 -4.89 -7.48 0.25
N ALA A 120 -5.06 -8.59 -0.46
CA ALA A 120 -4.96 -8.61 -1.92
C ALA A 120 -6.35 -8.39 -2.50
N THR A 121 -6.52 -7.34 -3.28
CA THR A 121 -7.82 -6.95 -3.83
C THR A 121 -7.76 -6.78 -5.36
N ASP A 122 -8.90 -6.52 -5.98
CA ASP A 122 -9.00 -6.13 -7.39
C ASP A 122 -8.23 -4.83 -7.74
N LEU A 123 -7.90 -3.99 -6.74
CA LEU A 123 -7.06 -2.81 -6.91
C LEU A 123 -5.57 -3.10 -6.69
N GLY A 124 -5.24 -4.26 -6.13
CA GLY A 124 -3.88 -4.68 -5.80
C GLY A 124 -3.64 -4.92 -4.31
N PRO A 125 -2.39 -5.25 -3.91
CA PRO A 125 -2.05 -5.53 -2.52
C PRO A 125 -1.97 -4.25 -1.69
N GLY A 126 -2.52 -4.28 -0.49
CA GLY A 126 -2.44 -3.17 0.46
C GLY A 126 -2.46 -3.63 1.90
N MET A 127 -1.62 -3.00 2.74
CA MET A 127 -1.69 -3.17 4.17
C MET A 127 -2.93 -2.49 4.75
N VAL A 128 -3.45 -3.01 5.85
CA VAL A 128 -4.50 -2.34 6.60
C VAL A 128 -3.87 -1.28 7.51
N ASP A 129 -4.43 -0.07 7.51
CA ASP A 129 -4.04 1.02 8.40
C ASP A 129 -4.19 0.59 9.87
N ASP A 130 -3.21 0.95 10.72
CA ASP A 130 -3.19 0.58 12.14
C ASP A 130 -4.43 1.06 12.90
N ARG A 131 -5.06 2.15 12.47
CA ARG A 131 -6.29 2.67 13.05
C ARG A 131 -7.51 1.78 12.83
N ASP A 132 -7.45 0.89 11.85
CA ASP A 132 -8.53 -0.05 11.52
C ASP A 132 -8.23 -1.49 11.99
N LEU A 133 -7.11 -1.70 12.73
CA LEU A 133 -6.81 -2.99 13.34
C LEU A 133 -7.94 -3.49 14.26
N PRO A 134 -8.58 -2.66 15.11
CA PRO A 134 -9.72 -3.13 15.90
C PRO A 134 -10.87 -3.64 15.04
N ALA A 135 -11.16 -2.98 13.93
CA ALA A 135 -12.20 -3.43 13.00
C ALA A 135 -11.79 -4.72 12.27
N PHE A 136 -10.52 -4.86 11.89
CA PHE A 136 -9.99 -6.10 11.32
C PHE A 136 -10.10 -7.26 12.30
N LEU A 137 -9.63 -7.10 13.52
CA LEU A 137 -9.66 -8.13 14.58
C LEU A 137 -11.10 -8.52 14.93
N GLY A 138 -12.00 -7.54 15.08
CA GLY A 138 -13.42 -7.79 15.38
C GLY A 138 -14.19 -8.52 14.27
N ASN A 139 -13.61 -8.63 13.07
CA ASN A 139 -14.17 -9.41 11.97
C ASN A 139 -13.44 -10.75 11.75
N LEU A 140 -12.47 -11.11 12.59
CA LEU A 140 -11.89 -12.45 12.57
C LEU A 140 -12.87 -13.47 13.13
N VAL A 141 -12.96 -14.60 12.47
CA VAL A 141 -13.81 -15.72 12.87
C VAL A 141 -13.01 -17.02 12.83
N GLY A 142 -13.36 -17.93 13.73
CA GLY A 142 -12.81 -19.28 13.77
C GLY A 142 -13.31 -20.15 12.61
N ARG A 143 -12.87 -21.41 12.63
CA ARG A 143 -13.26 -22.41 11.62
C ARG A 143 -14.78 -22.66 11.58
N ASP A 144 -15.45 -22.58 12.71
CA ASP A 144 -16.89 -22.71 12.89
C ASP A 144 -17.69 -21.47 12.45
N GLY A 145 -17.00 -20.33 12.26
CA GLY A 145 -17.61 -19.05 11.90
C GLY A 145 -17.94 -18.16 13.08
N GLU A 146 -17.67 -18.63 14.30
CA GLU A 146 -17.87 -17.85 15.51
C GLU A 146 -16.73 -16.81 15.68
N ALA A 147 -17.05 -15.73 16.40
CA ALA A 147 -16.06 -14.72 16.74
C ALA A 147 -14.91 -15.35 17.55
N VAL A 148 -13.68 -14.94 17.26
CA VAL A 148 -12.51 -15.39 18.02
C VAL A 148 -12.25 -14.45 19.18
N ASP A 149 -11.84 -15.01 20.31
CA ASP A 149 -11.37 -14.25 21.46
C ASP A 149 -9.88 -13.88 21.35
N ASP A 150 -9.43 -13.03 22.25
CA ASP A 150 -8.04 -12.57 22.26
C ASP A 150 -7.05 -13.74 22.44
N GLU A 151 -7.41 -14.75 23.26
CA GLU A 151 -6.56 -15.94 23.45
C GLU A 151 -6.42 -16.78 22.18
N ALA A 152 -7.48 -16.84 21.36
CA ALA A 152 -7.42 -17.55 20.08
C ALA A 152 -6.56 -16.79 19.07
N ILE A 153 -6.61 -15.46 19.10
CA ILE A 153 -5.75 -14.60 18.28
C ILE A 153 -4.29 -14.77 18.69
N ASP A 154 -3.98 -14.70 19.98
CA ASP A 154 -2.62 -14.86 20.51
C ASP A 154 -2.04 -16.25 20.17
N ARG A 155 -2.85 -17.31 20.35
CA ARG A 155 -2.45 -18.68 19.96
C ARG A 155 -2.16 -18.79 18.47
N TRP A 156 -2.98 -18.14 17.64
CA TRP A 156 -2.77 -18.16 16.19
C TRP A 156 -1.50 -17.39 15.79
N ILE A 157 -1.24 -16.22 16.38
CA ILE A 157 -0.02 -15.44 16.14
C ILE A 157 1.22 -16.26 16.54
N ALA A 158 1.17 -16.96 17.66
CA ALA A 158 2.28 -17.81 18.13
C ALA A 158 2.53 -19.06 17.25
N ALA A 159 1.48 -19.62 16.66
CA ALA A 159 1.55 -20.82 15.82
C ALA A 159 0.51 -20.79 14.68
N PRO A 160 0.73 -20.00 13.63
CA PRO A 160 -0.27 -19.74 12.58
C PRO A 160 -0.75 -20.98 11.82
N SER A 161 0.02 -22.05 11.81
CA SER A 161 -0.33 -23.32 11.16
C SER A 161 -1.33 -24.18 11.93
N SER A 162 -1.55 -23.91 13.21
CA SER A 162 -2.36 -24.75 14.12
C SER A 162 -3.81 -24.34 14.24
N ALA A 163 -4.18 -23.11 13.87
CA ALA A 163 -5.53 -22.58 13.97
C ALA A 163 -5.98 -21.99 12.61
N SER A 164 -7.20 -22.33 12.19
CA SER A 164 -7.79 -21.74 10.98
C SER A 164 -8.60 -20.51 11.39
N MET A 165 -8.11 -19.35 11.03
CA MET A 165 -8.87 -18.10 11.11
C MET A 165 -9.26 -17.63 9.72
N ALA A 166 -10.37 -16.92 9.66
CA ALA A 166 -10.83 -16.27 8.44
C ALA A 166 -11.27 -14.84 8.76
N LEU A 167 -11.11 -13.94 7.82
CA LEU A 167 -11.68 -12.61 7.87
C LEU A 167 -13.10 -12.67 7.25
N LYS A 168 -14.09 -12.25 8.02
CA LYS A 168 -15.46 -12.04 7.54
C LYS A 168 -15.54 -10.66 6.90
N LEU A 169 -15.90 -10.63 5.64
CA LEU A 169 -16.12 -9.44 4.83
C LEU A 169 -17.60 -9.37 4.41
N PRO A 170 -18.11 -8.21 3.94
CA PRO A 170 -19.52 -8.09 3.57
C PRO A 170 -20.04 -9.12 2.56
N ALA A 171 -19.19 -9.51 1.60
CA ALA A 171 -19.56 -10.44 0.52
C ALA A 171 -18.79 -11.77 0.55
N SER A 172 -17.87 -11.98 1.49
CA SER A 172 -17.01 -13.16 1.49
C SER A 172 -16.44 -13.48 2.88
N ARG A 173 -15.92 -14.70 3.00
CA ARG A 173 -15.13 -15.13 4.16
C ARG A 173 -13.86 -15.77 3.61
N LEU A 174 -12.72 -15.20 3.94
CA LEU A 174 -11.44 -15.63 3.42
C LEU A 174 -10.50 -16.09 4.53
N PRO A 175 -9.82 -17.23 4.35
CA PRO A 175 -8.82 -17.70 5.29
C PRO A 175 -7.67 -16.71 5.41
N VAL A 176 -7.21 -16.50 6.65
CA VAL A 176 -6.01 -15.70 6.92
C VAL A 176 -4.79 -16.59 6.76
N GLN A 177 -3.85 -16.13 5.94
CA GLN A 177 -2.58 -16.79 5.66
C GLN A 177 -1.42 -15.98 6.22
N THR A 178 -0.33 -16.64 6.56
CA THR A 178 0.92 -15.94 6.89
C THR A 178 1.75 -15.68 5.66
N VAL A 179 2.53 -14.60 5.70
CA VAL A 179 3.45 -14.22 4.63
C VAL A 179 4.69 -13.54 5.24
N GLU A 180 5.84 -13.72 4.66
CA GLU A 180 7.01 -12.90 4.96
C GLU A 180 6.93 -11.58 4.19
N ARG A 181 7.04 -10.44 4.89
CA ARG A 181 6.98 -9.09 4.29
C ARG A 181 7.94 -8.94 3.12
N ALA A 182 9.12 -9.52 3.21
CA ALA A 182 10.14 -9.48 2.17
C ALA A 182 9.68 -10.12 0.85
N THR A 183 8.75 -11.08 0.89
CA THR A 183 8.26 -11.81 -0.29
C THR A 183 7.08 -11.12 -0.99
N LEU A 184 6.46 -10.12 -0.37
CA LEU A 184 5.26 -9.44 -0.90
C LEU A 184 5.50 -8.85 -2.29
N GLY A 185 6.64 -8.20 -2.51
CA GLY A 185 6.98 -7.62 -3.80
C GLY A 185 7.00 -8.66 -4.92
N GLY A 186 7.66 -9.80 -4.69
CA GLY A 186 7.71 -10.90 -5.65
C GLY A 186 6.34 -11.57 -5.86
N ARG A 187 5.58 -11.79 -4.77
CA ARG A 187 4.25 -12.42 -4.82
C ARG A 187 3.22 -11.61 -5.60
N PHE A 188 3.26 -10.28 -5.49
CA PHE A 188 2.25 -9.39 -6.05
C PHE A 188 2.78 -8.48 -7.17
N GLY A 189 4.03 -8.66 -7.59
CA GLY A 189 4.60 -7.95 -8.73
C GLY A 189 4.82 -6.45 -8.48
N PHE A 190 5.26 -6.04 -7.28
CA PHE A 190 5.60 -4.65 -7.02
C PHE A 190 7.01 -4.48 -6.43
N VAL A 191 7.61 -3.30 -6.65
CA VAL A 191 8.93 -2.93 -6.14
C VAL A 191 8.79 -1.93 -5.01
N ARG A 192 9.23 -2.30 -3.79
CA ARG A 192 9.13 -1.43 -2.60
C ARG A 192 9.99 -0.18 -2.67
N ALA A 193 11.22 -0.32 -3.14
CA ALA A 193 12.19 0.78 -3.21
C ALA A 193 12.78 0.86 -4.63
N PRO A 194 12.07 1.52 -5.55
CA PRO A 194 12.56 1.69 -6.91
C PRO A 194 13.91 2.42 -6.92
N GLN A 195 14.84 1.91 -7.72
CA GLN A 195 16.15 2.51 -7.92
C GLN A 195 16.35 2.85 -9.40
N PRO A 196 17.18 3.84 -9.73
CA PRO A 196 17.58 4.10 -11.11
C PRO A 196 18.27 2.88 -11.72
N ALA A 197 18.16 2.72 -13.04
CA ALA A 197 18.95 1.73 -13.75
C ALA A 197 20.45 2.01 -13.55
N ALA A 198 21.27 0.95 -13.52
CA ALA A 198 22.72 1.12 -13.38
C ALA A 198 23.26 2.06 -14.48
N GLY A 199 23.89 3.16 -14.06
CA GLY A 199 24.42 4.20 -14.95
C GLY A 199 23.44 5.33 -15.33
N ALA A 200 22.19 5.33 -14.85
CA ALA A 200 21.29 6.47 -14.96
C ALA A 200 21.63 7.52 -13.90
N ASN A 201 21.75 8.78 -14.31
CA ASN A 201 21.94 9.88 -13.36
C ASN A 201 20.67 10.05 -12.51
N ASP A 202 20.84 9.97 -11.20
CA ASP A 202 19.82 10.37 -10.22
C ASP A 202 19.78 11.91 -10.19
N CYS A 203 18.61 12.51 -10.38
CA CYS A 203 18.41 13.96 -10.26
C CYS A 203 18.15 14.35 -8.81
#